data_a14372a0a12267cc9b201c19585d3b8b
#
_entry.id   a14372a0a12267cc9b201c19585d3b8b
#
_cell.length_a   1.000
_cell.length_b   1.000
_cell.length_c   1.000
_cell.angle_alpha   90.00
_cell.angle_beta   90.00
_cell.angle_gamma   90.00
#
_symmetry.space_group_name_H-M   'P 1'
#
loop_
_entity.id
_entity.type
_entity.pdbx_description
1 polymer ?
#
loop_
_entity_poly.entity_id
_entity_poly.type
_entity_poly.pdbx_seq_one_letter_code
_entity_poly.pdbx_strand_id
1 'polypeptide(L)'
;LRHLCNLRSSFFFFFFSVPPVFDDSYYGFVIHEIREMTVMNMGNYAHGNQPIQHMIYLYNYAKQPWKAQYWLRQVMNKMYTPTPDGYCGDEDNGQTSAWYVFTALGFYPVCPGSNEYVVGAPLFKKATIHLENGKDVTIEAPLNSEENLYIKEMKLNGKSYTHNYFSHEDLMNGAKIQIEMSNLPNENRGIAAEDAPYSFSVDEK
;
A
#
# COMPACT_ATOMS: atom_id res chain seq x y z
N LEU A 1 -1.95 -13.69 13.71
CA LEU A 1 -1.29 -12.37 13.62
C LEU A 1 0.12 -12.41 14.22
N ARG A 2 0.36 -13.12 15.38
CA ARG A 2 1.73 -13.26 15.97
C ARG A 2 2.77 -13.81 15.01
N HIS A 3 2.39 -14.65 14.03
CA HIS A 3 3.34 -15.19 13.05
C HIS A 3 3.62 -14.25 11.86
N LEU A 4 2.77 -13.26 11.61
CA LEU A 4 2.94 -12.34 10.47
C LEU A 4 4.07 -11.32 10.69
N CYS A 5 4.29 -10.87 11.94
CA CYS A 5 5.35 -9.90 12.25
C CYS A 5 6.77 -10.49 12.29
N ASN A 6 6.90 -11.82 12.41
CA ASN A 6 8.18 -12.52 12.37
C ASN A 6 8.52 -13.10 10.99
N LEU A 7 7.73 -12.78 9.96
CA LEU A 7 7.99 -13.23 8.61
C LEU A 7 9.25 -12.55 8.07
N ARG A 8 10.34 -13.30 8.06
CA ARG A 8 11.56 -12.90 7.35
C ARG A 8 11.21 -12.57 5.90
N SER A 9 11.87 -11.58 5.34
CA SER A 9 11.66 -11.04 3.98
C SER A 9 11.51 -12.10 2.88
N SER A 10 12.02 -13.30 3.12
CA SER A 10 11.90 -14.46 2.23
C SER A 10 10.45 -14.92 1.99
N PHE A 11 9.56 -14.80 2.98
CA PHE A 11 8.17 -15.28 2.83
C PHE A 11 7.36 -14.37 1.90
N PHE A 12 7.58 -13.05 1.96
CA PHE A 12 6.94 -12.10 1.05
C PHE A 12 7.44 -12.22 -0.40
N PHE A 13 8.68 -12.65 -0.59
CA PHE A 13 9.22 -12.91 -1.93
C PHE A 13 8.43 -14.00 -2.67
N PHE A 14 7.95 -15.02 -1.94
CA PHE A 14 7.14 -16.09 -2.52
C PHE A 14 5.76 -15.65 -3.01
N PHE A 15 5.17 -14.60 -2.43
CA PHE A 15 3.80 -14.21 -2.77
C PHE A 15 3.67 -13.72 -4.22
N PHE A 16 4.67 -12.99 -4.73
CA PHE A 16 4.64 -12.36 -6.05
C PHE A 16 5.59 -12.98 -7.07
N SER A 17 6.55 -13.82 -6.65
CA SER A 17 7.65 -14.29 -7.51
C SER A 17 7.50 -15.73 -7.95
N VAL A 18 6.61 -16.50 -7.35
CA VAL A 18 6.37 -17.90 -7.70
C VAL A 18 5.11 -17.98 -8.57
N PRO A 19 5.14 -18.70 -9.70
CA PRO A 19 3.91 -19.00 -10.42
C PRO A 19 2.88 -19.57 -9.45
N PRO A 20 1.62 -19.11 -9.53
CA PRO A 20 0.59 -19.59 -8.64
C PRO A 20 0.46 -21.11 -8.78
N VAL A 21 0.58 -21.82 -7.68
CA VAL A 21 0.27 -23.24 -7.60
C VAL A 21 -1.10 -23.36 -6.96
N PHE A 22 -2.09 -23.75 -7.75
CA PHE A 22 -3.46 -23.85 -7.29
C PHE A 22 -3.86 -25.30 -7.15
N ASP A 23 -4.30 -25.66 -5.97
CA ASP A 23 -5.05 -26.89 -5.72
C ASP A 23 -6.52 -26.54 -5.51
N ASP A 24 -7.35 -26.82 -6.50
CA ASP A 24 -8.80 -26.64 -6.45
C ASP A 24 -9.54 -27.89 -5.99
N SER A 25 -8.82 -28.97 -5.70
CA SER A 25 -9.39 -30.29 -5.33
C SER A 25 -10.26 -30.22 -4.07
N TYR A 26 -9.91 -29.33 -3.13
CA TYR A 26 -10.66 -29.16 -1.90
C TYR A 26 -12.08 -28.62 -2.10
N TYR A 27 -12.26 -27.71 -3.04
CA TYR A 27 -13.57 -27.07 -3.32
C TYR A 27 -14.40 -27.80 -4.37
N GLY A 28 -13.79 -28.68 -5.15
CA GLY A 28 -14.44 -29.35 -6.28
C GLY A 28 -14.77 -28.44 -7.48
N PHE A 29 -14.40 -27.16 -7.42
CA PHE A 29 -14.51 -26.18 -8.49
C PHE A 29 -13.49 -25.05 -8.28
N VAL A 30 -13.19 -24.31 -9.35
CA VAL A 30 -12.27 -23.17 -9.29
C VAL A 30 -13.00 -21.97 -8.70
N ILE A 31 -12.57 -21.55 -7.49
CA ILE A 31 -13.08 -20.35 -6.81
C ILE A 31 -12.59 -19.08 -7.50
N HIS A 32 -13.27 -17.96 -7.26
CA HIS A 32 -12.97 -16.71 -7.98
C HIS A 32 -11.57 -16.16 -7.69
N GLU A 33 -11.05 -16.33 -6.49
CA GLU A 33 -9.70 -15.91 -6.12
C GLU A 33 -8.62 -16.65 -6.92
N ILE A 34 -8.79 -17.96 -7.13
CA ILE A 34 -7.87 -18.75 -7.96
C ILE A 34 -7.92 -18.27 -9.41
N ARG A 35 -9.14 -17.99 -9.92
CA ARG A 35 -9.31 -17.45 -11.27
C ARG A 35 -8.63 -16.09 -11.41
N GLU A 36 -8.83 -15.17 -10.46
CA GLU A 36 -8.20 -13.86 -10.43
C GLU A 36 -6.68 -14.00 -10.44
N MET A 37 -6.11 -14.77 -9.51
CA MET A 37 -4.66 -14.99 -9.43
C MET A 37 -4.08 -15.53 -10.73
N THR A 38 -4.80 -16.44 -11.40
CA THR A 38 -4.39 -17.03 -12.67
C THR A 38 -4.37 -15.99 -13.80
N VAL A 39 -5.45 -15.19 -13.90
CA VAL A 39 -5.62 -14.20 -14.98
C VAL A 39 -4.64 -13.04 -14.80
N MET A 40 -4.51 -12.53 -13.59
CA MET A 40 -3.67 -11.37 -13.31
C MET A 40 -2.18 -11.71 -13.31
N ASN A 41 -1.83 -12.97 -13.07
CA ASN A 41 -0.45 -13.47 -13.03
C ASN A 41 0.46 -12.63 -12.11
N MET A 42 -0.04 -12.33 -10.92
CA MET A 42 0.67 -11.58 -9.88
C MET A 42 0.96 -12.46 -8.64
N GLY A 43 1.32 -13.73 -8.88
CA GLY A 43 1.56 -14.70 -7.80
C GLY A 43 0.26 -15.09 -7.08
N ASN A 44 0.36 -15.39 -5.81
CA ASN A 44 -0.77 -15.81 -4.97
C ASN A 44 -1.49 -14.62 -4.31
N TYR A 45 -1.66 -13.51 -5.04
CA TYR A 45 -2.31 -12.31 -4.57
C TYR A 45 -3.66 -12.12 -5.28
N ALA A 46 -4.75 -12.34 -4.55
CA ALA A 46 -6.12 -12.13 -5.03
C ALA A 46 -6.68 -10.81 -4.48
N HIS A 47 -6.44 -9.72 -5.17
CA HIS A 47 -6.79 -8.37 -4.72
C HIS A 47 -8.30 -8.16 -4.53
N GLY A 48 -9.12 -8.84 -5.31
CA GLY A 48 -10.59 -8.81 -5.19
C GLY A 48 -11.11 -9.38 -3.86
N ASN A 49 -10.24 -10.03 -3.07
CA ASN A 49 -10.58 -10.49 -1.73
C ASN A 49 -10.05 -9.49 -0.68
N GLN A 50 -10.91 -8.72 -0.03
CA GLN A 50 -10.55 -7.60 0.85
C GLN A 50 -9.60 -7.98 2.00
N PRO A 51 -9.68 -9.16 2.65
CA PRO A 51 -8.74 -9.51 3.70
C PRO A 51 -7.27 -9.51 3.27
N ILE A 52 -6.98 -9.58 1.96
CA ILE A 52 -5.60 -9.58 1.46
C ILE A 52 -5.09 -8.18 1.10
N GLN A 53 -5.96 -7.19 0.94
CA GLN A 53 -5.62 -5.86 0.40
C GLN A 53 -4.56 -5.12 1.21
N HIS A 54 -4.47 -5.36 2.53
CA HIS A 54 -3.45 -4.77 3.39
C HIS A 54 -2.06 -5.41 3.24
N MET A 55 -1.97 -6.61 2.67
CA MET A 55 -0.74 -7.42 2.72
C MET A 55 0.45 -6.77 2.00
N ILE A 56 0.22 -6.02 0.93
CA ILE A 56 1.32 -5.32 0.23
C ILE A 56 1.97 -4.28 1.16
N TYR A 57 1.19 -3.61 1.98
CA TYR A 57 1.70 -2.63 2.93
C TYR A 57 2.60 -3.24 4.02
N LEU A 58 2.52 -4.57 4.26
CA LEU A 58 3.36 -5.26 5.23
C LEU A 58 4.86 -5.21 4.90
N TYR A 59 5.23 -4.89 3.67
CA TYR A 59 6.63 -4.61 3.32
C TYR A 59 7.21 -3.43 4.13
N ASN A 60 6.40 -2.46 4.55
CA ASN A 60 6.85 -1.37 5.44
C ASN A 60 7.27 -1.90 6.80
N TYR A 61 6.56 -2.89 7.34
CA TYR A 61 6.90 -3.57 8.61
C TYR A 61 8.12 -4.48 8.47
N ALA A 62 8.35 -5.01 7.26
CA ALA A 62 9.51 -5.84 6.93
C ALA A 62 10.75 -5.03 6.57
N LYS A 63 10.76 -3.70 6.79
CA LYS A 63 11.85 -2.78 6.44
C LYS A 63 12.21 -2.79 4.94
N GLN A 64 11.22 -2.96 4.08
CA GLN A 64 11.36 -2.98 2.63
C GLN A 64 10.28 -2.10 1.95
N PRO A 65 10.12 -0.80 2.36
CA PRO A 65 9.04 0.05 1.88
C PRO A 65 9.03 0.22 0.35
N TRP A 66 10.19 0.16 -0.31
CA TRP A 66 10.28 0.24 -1.77
C TRP A 66 9.54 -0.89 -2.48
N LYS A 67 9.45 -2.07 -1.88
CA LYS A 67 8.68 -3.20 -2.44
C LYS A 67 7.18 -2.93 -2.36
N ALA A 68 6.70 -2.33 -1.25
CA ALA A 68 5.31 -1.88 -1.17
C ALA A 68 5.00 -0.90 -2.30
N GLN A 69 5.84 0.13 -2.50
CA GLN A 69 5.67 1.15 -3.54
C GLN A 69 5.54 0.52 -4.93
N TYR A 70 6.41 -0.42 -5.25
CA TYR A 70 6.38 -1.15 -6.53
C TYR A 70 5.06 -1.94 -6.70
N TRP A 71 4.72 -2.79 -5.74
CA TRP A 71 3.58 -3.68 -5.88
C TRP A 71 2.25 -2.95 -5.82
N LEU A 72 2.12 -1.90 -5.01
CA LEU A 72 0.93 -1.04 -5.00
C LEU A 72 0.69 -0.43 -6.39
N ARG A 73 1.76 0.06 -7.05
CA ARG A 73 1.67 0.60 -8.40
C ARG A 73 1.25 -0.48 -9.41
N GLN A 74 1.80 -1.71 -9.29
CA GLN A 74 1.39 -2.82 -10.16
C GLN A 74 -0.09 -3.16 -9.99
N VAL A 75 -0.60 -3.22 -8.77
CA VAL A 75 -2.02 -3.49 -8.50
C VAL A 75 -2.90 -2.38 -9.10
N MET A 76 -2.61 -1.12 -8.78
CA MET A 76 -3.39 0.00 -9.31
C MET A 76 -3.46 0.02 -10.85
N ASN A 77 -2.36 -0.32 -11.52
CA ASN A 77 -2.29 -0.27 -12.98
C ASN A 77 -2.88 -1.50 -13.68
N LYS A 78 -2.89 -2.66 -13.02
CA LYS A 78 -3.29 -3.93 -13.66
C LYS A 78 -4.66 -4.42 -13.25
N MET A 79 -5.06 -4.14 -12.00
CA MET A 79 -6.28 -4.71 -11.41
C MET A 79 -7.46 -3.74 -11.38
N TYR A 80 -7.24 -2.52 -11.86
CA TYR A 80 -8.28 -1.51 -12.01
C TYR A 80 -8.28 -0.97 -13.44
N THR A 81 -9.47 -0.86 -14.03
CA THR A 81 -9.64 -0.30 -15.38
C THR A 81 -10.74 0.75 -15.39
N PRO A 82 -10.68 1.78 -16.25
CA PRO A 82 -11.71 2.81 -16.35
C PRO A 82 -12.91 2.32 -17.22
N THR A 83 -13.46 1.17 -16.89
CA THR A 83 -14.59 0.52 -17.58
C THR A 83 -15.66 0.15 -16.58
N PRO A 84 -16.91 -0.14 -17.01
CA PRO A 84 -17.94 -0.63 -16.08
C PRO A 84 -17.55 -1.89 -15.29
N ASP A 85 -16.68 -2.72 -15.86
CA ASP A 85 -16.12 -3.93 -15.22
C ASP A 85 -14.75 -3.65 -14.60
N GLY A 86 -14.55 -2.45 -14.02
CA GLY A 86 -13.26 -1.91 -13.66
C GLY A 86 -12.59 -2.53 -12.44
N TYR A 87 -13.29 -3.37 -11.68
CA TYR A 87 -12.74 -4.05 -10.51
C TYR A 87 -12.38 -5.50 -10.83
N CYS A 88 -11.30 -5.99 -10.23
CA CYS A 88 -10.85 -7.38 -10.39
C CYS A 88 -11.70 -8.40 -9.61
N GLY A 89 -12.59 -7.95 -8.75
CA GLY A 89 -13.50 -8.72 -7.93
C GLY A 89 -14.68 -7.89 -7.49
N ASP A 90 -15.32 -8.24 -6.40
CA ASP A 90 -16.45 -7.50 -5.85
C ASP A 90 -16.01 -6.14 -5.30
N GLU A 91 -16.86 -5.13 -5.42
CA GLU A 91 -16.60 -3.79 -4.89
C GLU A 91 -16.73 -3.74 -3.36
N ASP A 92 -17.61 -4.59 -2.81
CA ASP A 92 -17.82 -4.84 -1.38
C ASP A 92 -18.13 -3.58 -0.54
N ASN A 93 -19.20 -2.91 -0.94
CA ASN A 93 -19.79 -1.77 -0.19
C ASN A 93 -18.80 -0.63 0.06
N GLY A 94 -17.93 -0.35 -0.88
CA GLY A 94 -16.97 0.75 -0.82
C GLY A 94 -15.54 0.36 -0.44
N GLN A 95 -15.29 -0.88 -0.03
CA GLN A 95 -13.95 -1.29 0.42
C GLN A 95 -12.92 -1.22 -0.70
N THR A 96 -13.23 -1.80 -1.86
CA THR A 96 -12.30 -1.84 -3.00
C THR A 96 -12.08 -0.47 -3.62
N SER A 97 -13.13 0.35 -3.70
CA SER A 97 -13.05 1.76 -4.11
C SER A 97 -12.19 2.58 -3.13
N ALA A 98 -12.44 2.44 -1.84
CA ALA A 98 -11.70 3.16 -0.80
C ALA A 98 -10.21 2.79 -0.81
N TRP A 99 -9.89 1.49 -1.00
CA TRP A 99 -8.51 1.05 -1.11
C TRP A 99 -7.78 1.76 -2.27
N TYR A 100 -8.43 1.82 -3.45
CA TYR A 100 -7.84 2.49 -4.60
C TYR A 100 -7.61 3.97 -4.36
N VAL A 101 -8.61 4.68 -3.82
CA VAL A 101 -8.53 6.12 -3.55
C VAL A 101 -7.41 6.43 -2.55
N PHE A 102 -7.38 5.75 -1.40
CA PHE A 102 -6.33 5.94 -0.41
C PHE A 102 -4.94 5.60 -0.96
N THR A 103 -4.82 4.48 -1.66
CA THR A 103 -3.54 4.05 -2.24
C THR A 103 -3.07 5.04 -3.32
N ALA A 104 -3.97 5.58 -4.14
CA ALA A 104 -3.67 6.60 -5.14
C ALA A 104 -3.23 7.93 -4.52
N LEU A 105 -3.72 8.26 -3.31
CA LEU A 105 -3.22 9.38 -2.51
C LEU A 105 -1.84 9.10 -1.89
N GLY A 106 -1.42 7.83 -1.80
CA GLY A 106 -0.11 7.42 -1.33
C GLY A 106 -0.05 6.89 0.10
N PHE A 107 -1.17 6.54 0.72
CA PHE A 107 -1.24 5.94 2.06
C PHE A 107 -2.52 5.11 2.24
N TYR A 108 -2.55 4.25 3.27
CA TYR A 108 -3.71 3.40 3.58
C TYR A 108 -3.81 3.08 5.08
N PRO A 109 -4.99 3.07 5.69
CA PRO A 109 -5.20 2.69 7.09
C PRO A 109 -5.13 1.16 7.25
N VAL A 110 -3.91 0.60 7.35
CA VAL A 110 -3.67 -0.85 7.40
C VAL A 110 -4.19 -1.50 8.67
N CYS A 111 -4.10 -0.79 9.82
CA CYS A 111 -4.56 -1.28 11.12
C CYS A 111 -5.75 -0.46 11.60
N PRO A 112 -7.00 -0.92 11.36
CA PRO A 112 -8.18 -0.24 11.87
C PRO A 112 -8.12 -0.08 13.39
N GLY A 113 -8.38 1.14 13.88
CA GLY A 113 -8.29 1.48 15.31
C GLY A 113 -6.92 2.00 15.76
N SER A 114 -5.87 1.92 14.91
CA SER A 114 -4.68 2.74 15.10
C SER A 114 -4.93 4.15 14.53
N ASN A 115 -4.13 5.11 14.98
CA ASN A 115 -4.19 6.50 14.48
C ASN A 115 -3.21 6.71 13.32
N GLU A 116 -2.88 5.67 12.55
CA GLU A 116 -1.84 5.72 11.53
C GLU A 116 -2.34 5.31 10.15
N TYR A 117 -1.76 5.97 9.14
CA TYR A 117 -1.92 5.64 7.73
C TYR A 117 -0.56 5.23 7.17
N VAL A 118 -0.44 3.98 6.73
CA VAL A 118 0.83 3.44 6.23
C VAL A 118 1.12 4.00 4.83
N VAL A 119 2.35 4.45 4.62
CA VAL A 119 2.81 5.07 3.39
C VAL A 119 2.97 4.03 2.27
N GLY A 120 2.37 4.35 1.13
CA GLY A 120 2.63 3.71 -0.16
C GLY A 120 3.43 4.63 -1.07
N ALA A 121 2.96 4.83 -2.31
CA ALA A 121 3.47 5.83 -3.24
C ALA A 121 2.30 6.46 -4.00
N PRO A 122 2.24 7.80 -4.11
CA PRO A 122 1.11 8.46 -4.75
C PRO A 122 1.04 8.11 -6.25
N LEU A 123 -0.18 8.09 -6.79
CA LEU A 123 -0.42 7.92 -8.22
C LEU A 123 -0.37 9.26 -8.96
N PHE A 124 -0.70 10.35 -8.29
CA PHE A 124 -0.82 11.69 -8.87
C PHE A 124 0.40 12.57 -8.57
N LYS A 125 0.68 13.53 -9.46
CA LYS A 125 1.72 14.53 -9.24
C LYS A 125 1.34 15.54 -8.16
N LYS A 126 0.03 15.75 -7.98
CA LYS A 126 -0.53 16.60 -6.93
C LYS A 126 -1.94 16.13 -6.59
N ALA A 127 -2.24 16.09 -5.30
CA ALA A 127 -3.57 15.92 -4.77
C ALA A 127 -3.80 16.86 -3.59
N THR A 128 -5.04 17.28 -3.39
CA THR A 128 -5.44 18.09 -2.22
C THR A 128 -6.70 17.48 -1.62
N ILE A 129 -6.68 17.27 -0.33
CA ILE A 129 -7.82 16.81 0.45
C ILE A 129 -8.30 18.01 1.28
N HIS A 130 -9.52 18.46 1.03
CA HIS A 130 -10.17 19.51 1.81
C HIS A 130 -10.84 18.87 3.03
N LEU A 131 -10.37 19.24 4.23
CA LEU A 131 -10.90 18.69 5.47
C LEU A 131 -12.12 19.50 5.94
N GLU A 132 -13.03 18.87 6.67
CA GLU A 132 -14.22 19.53 7.22
C GLU A 132 -13.90 20.68 8.17
N ASN A 133 -12.72 20.66 8.81
CA ASN A 133 -12.25 21.73 9.69
C ASN A 133 -11.67 22.95 8.93
N GLY A 134 -11.78 22.98 7.59
CA GLY A 134 -11.30 24.05 6.72
C GLY A 134 -9.81 24.02 6.43
N LYS A 135 -9.07 23.00 6.88
CA LYS A 135 -7.65 22.81 6.55
C LYS A 135 -7.49 21.90 5.35
N ASP A 136 -6.32 21.92 4.73
CA ASP A 136 -5.99 21.09 3.59
C ASP A 136 -4.85 20.12 3.90
N VAL A 137 -4.93 18.92 3.32
CA VAL A 137 -3.78 18.01 3.15
C VAL A 137 -3.37 18.07 1.68
N THR A 138 -2.18 18.59 1.42
CA THR A 138 -1.64 18.67 0.06
C THR A 138 -0.51 17.68 -0.12
N ILE A 139 -0.60 16.84 -1.14
CA ILE A 139 0.40 15.85 -1.53
C ILE A 139 1.00 16.30 -2.86
N GLU A 140 2.31 16.53 -2.89
CA GLU A 140 3.05 17.00 -4.06
C GLU A 140 4.16 16.00 -4.41
N ALA A 141 4.06 15.39 -5.60
CA ALA A 141 5.04 14.46 -6.16
C ALA A 141 5.30 14.81 -7.64
N PRO A 142 5.89 15.97 -7.95
CA PRO A 142 5.95 16.51 -9.31
C PRO A 142 6.68 15.63 -10.32
N LEU A 143 7.64 14.82 -9.85
CA LEU A 143 8.41 13.89 -10.68
C LEU A 143 7.74 12.51 -10.82
N ASN A 144 6.57 12.30 -10.21
CA ASN A 144 5.86 11.01 -10.31
C ASN A 144 5.51 10.69 -11.77
N SER A 145 5.79 9.46 -12.18
CA SER A 145 5.50 8.92 -13.52
C SER A 145 5.37 7.39 -13.44
N GLU A 146 5.16 6.74 -14.57
CA GLU A 146 5.19 5.26 -14.64
C GLU A 146 6.55 4.69 -14.25
N GLU A 147 7.62 5.39 -14.58
CA GLU A 147 9.00 5.00 -14.27
C GLU A 147 9.42 5.44 -12.87
N ASN A 148 9.11 6.70 -12.50
CA ASN A 148 9.47 7.28 -11.20
C ASN A 148 8.40 6.93 -10.16
N LEU A 149 8.40 5.70 -9.70
CA LEU A 149 7.39 5.18 -8.78
C LEU A 149 7.89 5.01 -7.33
N TYR A 150 9.20 5.16 -7.10
CA TYR A 150 9.80 5.01 -5.78
C TYR A 150 9.96 6.35 -5.07
N ILE A 151 9.74 6.37 -3.77
CA ILE A 151 10.02 7.53 -2.92
C ILE A 151 11.54 7.60 -2.68
N LYS A 152 12.19 8.64 -3.21
CA LYS A 152 13.57 8.95 -2.91
C LYS A 152 13.69 9.67 -1.57
N GLU A 153 12.94 10.76 -1.42
CA GLU A 153 12.86 11.57 -0.20
C GLU A 153 11.44 12.03 0.04
N MET A 154 11.10 12.30 1.29
CA MET A 154 9.81 12.85 1.69
C MET A 154 9.98 13.92 2.75
N LYS A 155 9.14 14.96 2.67
CA LYS A 155 9.04 16.02 3.69
C LYS A 155 7.59 16.16 4.13
N LEU A 156 7.40 16.32 5.43
CA LEU A 156 6.13 16.69 6.04
C LEU A 156 6.28 18.09 6.63
N ASN A 157 5.45 19.03 6.16
CA ASN A 157 5.47 20.44 6.57
C ASN A 157 6.89 21.06 6.50
N GLY A 158 7.63 20.75 5.42
CA GLY A 158 8.98 21.25 5.15
C GLY A 158 10.11 20.56 5.88
N LYS A 159 9.83 19.64 6.81
CA LYS A 159 10.84 18.85 7.55
C LYS A 159 11.05 17.51 6.88
N SER A 160 12.28 16.99 6.87
CA SER A 160 12.57 15.63 6.41
C SER A 160 11.75 14.62 7.19
N TYR A 161 11.18 13.63 6.48
CA TYR A 161 10.25 12.66 7.03
C TYR A 161 10.59 11.25 6.52
N THR A 162 11.08 10.40 7.41
CA THR A 162 11.53 9.04 7.07
C THR A 162 10.51 7.98 7.40
N HIS A 163 9.55 8.27 8.30
CA HIS A 163 8.55 7.30 8.74
C HIS A 163 7.74 6.73 7.57
N ASN A 164 7.34 5.49 7.70
CA ASN A 164 6.47 4.80 6.75
C ASN A 164 4.99 4.88 7.13
N TYR A 165 4.62 5.88 7.89
CA TYR A 165 3.23 6.18 8.27
C TYR A 165 3.04 7.69 8.47
N PHE A 166 1.79 8.14 8.40
CA PHE A 166 1.34 9.46 8.87
C PHE A 166 0.42 9.25 10.05
N SER A 167 0.52 10.08 11.09
CA SER A 167 -0.48 10.08 12.15
C SER A 167 -1.78 10.76 11.67
N HIS A 168 -2.91 10.32 12.21
CA HIS A 168 -4.19 10.98 11.94
C HIS A 168 -4.16 12.44 12.38
N GLU A 169 -3.52 12.73 13.49
CA GLU A 169 -3.41 14.10 14.02
C GLU A 169 -2.62 15.00 13.07
N ASP A 170 -1.49 14.54 12.52
CA ASP A 170 -0.71 15.32 11.55
C ASP A 170 -1.55 15.70 10.34
N LEU A 171 -2.33 14.75 9.81
CA LEU A 171 -3.18 15.01 8.65
C LEU A 171 -4.33 15.96 9.00
N MET A 172 -5.03 15.75 10.13
CA MET A 172 -6.17 16.58 10.55
C MET A 172 -5.78 18.00 10.93
N ASN A 173 -4.52 18.24 11.27
CA ASN A 173 -4.00 19.60 11.52
C ASN A 173 -3.67 20.37 10.23
N GLY A 174 -3.88 19.75 9.07
CA GLY A 174 -3.45 20.23 7.77
C GLY A 174 -1.99 19.88 7.52
N ALA A 175 -1.71 19.30 6.38
CA ALA A 175 -0.38 18.77 6.05
C ALA A 175 0.06 19.15 4.65
N LYS A 176 1.33 19.50 4.52
CA LYS A 176 2.01 19.57 3.21
C LYS A 176 3.01 18.44 3.11
N ILE A 177 2.66 17.43 2.30
CA ILE A 177 3.49 16.26 2.01
C ILE A 177 4.18 16.48 0.67
N GLN A 178 5.50 16.55 0.68
CA GLN A 178 6.31 16.74 -0.52
C GLN A 178 7.19 15.51 -0.73
N ILE A 179 7.09 14.92 -1.92
CA ILE A 179 7.71 13.65 -2.24
C ILE A 179 8.60 13.82 -3.48
N GLU A 180 9.88 13.55 -3.33
CA GLU A 180 10.79 13.37 -4.45
C GLU A 180 10.72 11.92 -4.93
N MET A 181 10.28 11.73 -6.18
CA MET A 181 10.14 10.41 -6.79
C MET A 181 11.35 10.04 -7.61
N SER A 182 11.64 8.74 -7.74
CA SER A 182 12.78 8.17 -8.47
C SER A 182 12.37 6.91 -9.23
N ASN A 183 13.11 6.59 -10.28
CA ASN A 183 13.02 5.30 -10.98
C ASN A 183 13.84 4.19 -10.33
N LEU A 184 14.65 4.53 -9.33
CA LEU A 184 15.44 3.56 -8.56
C LEU A 184 14.91 3.45 -7.13
N PRO A 185 14.81 2.24 -6.57
CA PRO A 185 14.39 2.04 -5.19
C PRO A 185 15.40 2.67 -4.22
N ASN A 186 14.90 3.34 -3.18
CA ASN A 186 15.72 3.79 -2.06
C ASN A 186 15.62 2.77 -0.92
N GLU A 187 16.59 1.86 -0.86
CA GLU A 187 16.62 0.78 0.11
C GLU A 187 17.06 1.23 1.52
N ASN A 188 17.50 2.48 1.65
CA ASN A 188 17.96 3.03 2.91
C ASN A 188 16.93 3.94 3.61
N ARG A 189 15.80 4.25 2.95
CA ARG A 189 14.75 5.07 3.52
C ARG A 189 13.75 4.22 4.28
N GLY A 190 13.37 4.67 5.49
CA GLY A 190 12.28 4.05 6.25
C GLY A 190 12.62 2.67 6.82
N ILE A 191 13.89 2.40 7.11
CA ILE A 191 14.35 1.09 7.64
C ILE A 191 14.70 1.12 9.12
N ALA A 192 14.75 2.30 9.75
CA ALA A 192 14.97 2.42 11.19
C ALA A 192 13.76 1.85 11.96
N ALA A 193 13.95 1.51 13.21
CA ALA A 193 12.89 0.91 14.03
C ALA A 193 11.72 1.88 14.23
N GLU A 194 12.03 3.16 14.42
CA GLU A 194 11.08 4.26 14.58
C GLU A 194 10.32 4.62 13.32
N ASP A 195 10.82 4.19 12.15
CA ASP A 195 10.15 4.42 10.87
C ASP A 195 9.02 3.42 10.59
N ALA A 196 8.97 2.33 11.35
CA ALA A 196 7.96 1.29 11.16
C ALA A 196 6.60 1.77 11.67
N PRO A 197 5.49 1.46 10.92
CA PRO A 197 4.14 1.73 11.40
C PRO A 197 3.83 0.91 12.67
N TYR A 198 2.78 1.31 13.39
CA TYR A 198 2.30 0.59 14.57
C TYR A 198 2.03 -0.89 14.29
N SER A 199 2.48 -1.73 15.20
CA SER A 199 2.20 -3.16 15.20
C SER A 199 1.82 -3.61 16.61
N PHE A 200 0.70 -4.32 16.72
CA PHE A 200 0.22 -4.87 17.98
C PHE A 200 1.26 -5.73 18.73
N SER A 201 2.19 -6.34 18.00
CA SER A 201 3.27 -7.14 18.60
C SER A 201 4.28 -6.32 19.41
N VAL A 202 4.25 -4.98 19.33
CA VAL A 202 5.14 -4.09 20.09
C VAL A 202 4.60 -3.84 21.49
N ASP A 203 3.29 -3.95 21.69
CA ASP A 203 2.61 -3.66 22.97
C ASP A 203 2.79 -4.79 24.01
N GLU A 204 3.36 -5.92 23.63
CA GLU A 204 3.55 -7.11 24.49
C GLU A 204 4.96 -7.15 25.17
N LYS A 205 5.60 -6.01 25.39
CA LYS A 205 6.87 -5.95 26.14
C LYS A 205 6.67 -5.58 27.59
#